data_f837a6492b96fef9da3fab7230117cf5
#
_entry.id   f837a6492b96fef9da3fab7230117cf5
#
_cell.length_a   1.000
_cell.length_b   1.000
_cell.length_c   1.000
_cell.angle_alpha   90.00
_cell.angle_beta   90.00
_cell.angle_gamma   90.00
#
_symmetry.space_group_name_H-M   'P 1'
#
loop_
_entity.id
_entity.type
_entity.pdbx_description
1 polymer ?
#
loop_
_entity_poly.entity_id
_entity_poly.type
_entity_poly.pdbx_seq_one_letter_code
_entity_poly.pdbx_strand_id
1 'polypeptide(L)'
;SLLDITQNTDQIINLVARYPGLLELLPFAPDDPDFTDTARWQKLRQELGARWDTAQAADLQEAGATWKFLKAAAPDPRFMAYVAGCQPATVIDYQLTPGEVLFRPDLKRLEFIATREGDGTVAWSSGRLPGVPLWYVDNTAHDMLCAQPKAFPAYLDILVNGQTTLLPSSPPARARAAAGEERFVLPAAPPADGIPGPEDLAGFGFSGQLPEASEG
;
A
#
# COMPACT_ATOMS: atom_id res chain seq x y z
N SER A 1 -3.71 18.85 -20.32
CA SER A 1 -4.28 18.83 -18.99
C SER A 1 -4.67 17.41 -18.65
N LEU A 2 -3.73 16.69 -18.09
CA LEU A 2 -3.93 15.32 -17.59
C LEU A 2 -4.75 15.40 -16.31
N LEU A 3 -5.95 14.82 -16.36
CA LEU A 3 -6.83 14.51 -15.25
C LEU A 3 -6.85 15.61 -14.16
N ASP A 4 -7.84 16.45 -14.24
CA ASP A 4 -8.23 17.28 -13.11
C ASP A 4 -8.73 16.34 -11.99
N ILE A 5 -7.78 15.88 -11.18
CA ILE A 5 -7.98 14.92 -10.08
C ILE A 5 -8.90 15.51 -9.01
N THR A 6 -9.23 16.79 -9.14
CA THR A 6 -10.10 17.49 -8.18
C THR A 6 -11.58 17.17 -8.33
N GLN A 7 -11.97 16.43 -9.36
CA GLN A 7 -13.37 16.12 -9.62
C GLN A 7 -13.73 14.71 -9.13
N ASN A 8 -14.18 14.65 -7.88
CA ASN A 8 -15.04 13.61 -7.39
C ASN A 8 -14.36 12.24 -7.11
N THR A 9 -14.06 12.00 -5.85
CA THR A 9 -13.53 10.72 -5.34
C THR A 9 -14.29 9.51 -5.89
N ASP A 10 -15.63 9.61 -6.05
CA ASP A 10 -16.44 8.56 -6.63
C ASP A 10 -16.05 8.22 -8.08
N GLN A 11 -15.67 9.23 -8.89
CA GLN A 11 -15.24 9.01 -10.28
C GLN A 11 -13.89 8.30 -10.33
N ILE A 12 -12.96 8.65 -9.44
CA ILE A 12 -11.66 8.01 -9.35
C ILE A 12 -11.83 6.55 -8.93
N ILE A 13 -12.64 6.29 -7.91
CA ILE A 13 -12.92 4.94 -7.45
C ILE A 13 -13.60 4.12 -8.56
N ASN A 14 -14.58 4.69 -9.27
CA ASN A 14 -15.24 4.02 -10.39
C ASN A 14 -14.27 3.71 -11.54
N LEU A 15 -13.29 4.58 -11.77
CA LEU A 15 -12.25 4.32 -12.75
C LEU A 15 -11.35 3.16 -12.29
N VAL A 16 -10.81 3.25 -11.07
CA VAL A 16 -9.89 2.24 -10.50
C VAL A 16 -10.56 0.87 -10.42
N ALA A 17 -11.84 0.80 -10.01
CA ALA A 17 -12.58 -0.45 -9.89
C ALA A 17 -12.78 -1.21 -11.22
N ARG A 18 -12.50 -0.57 -12.36
CA ARG A 18 -12.60 -1.15 -13.71
C ARG A 18 -11.25 -1.55 -14.30
N TYR A 19 -10.16 -1.40 -13.56
CA TYR A 19 -8.83 -1.81 -14.00
C TYR A 19 -8.38 -3.06 -13.25
N PRO A 20 -8.49 -4.28 -13.86
CA PRO A 20 -8.12 -5.52 -13.18
C PRO A 20 -6.72 -5.52 -12.59
N GLY A 21 -5.74 -4.95 -13.31
CA GLY A 21 -4.37 -4.87 -12.82
C GLY A 21 -4.19 -4.03 -11.53
N LEU A 22 -5.10 -3.10 -11.22
CA LEU A 22 -5.08 -2.38 -9.95
C LEU A 22 -5.66 -3.24 -8.82
N LEU A 23 -6.61 -4.11 -9.12
CA LEU A 23 -7.15 -5.06 -8.16
C LEU A 23 -6.12 -6.13 -7.78
N GLU A 24 -5.19 -6.45 -8.68
CA GLU A 24 -4.06 -7.34 -8.40
C GLU A 24 -3.05 -6.76 -7.38
N LEU A 25 -3.11 -5.46 -7.10
CA LEU A 25 -2.30 -4.79 -6.08
C LEU A 25 -2.92 -4.83 -4.68
N LEU A 26 -4.13 -5.37 -4.53
CA LEU A 26 -4.76 -5.54 -3.22
C LEU A 26 -3.91 -6.47 -2.32
N PRO A 27 -3.88 -6.26 -1.00
CA PRO A 27 -3.16 -7.13 -0.09
C PRO A 27 -3.77 -8.53 -0.04
N PHE A 28 -2.92 -9.57 -0.09
CA PHE A 28 -3.32 -10.98 -0.13
C PHE A 28 -2.43 -11.86 0.79
N ALA A 29 -1.91 -11.31 1.86
CA ALA A 29 -1.25 -12.12 2.88
C ALA A 29 -2.28 -13.04 3.57
N PRO A 30 -1.86 -14.16 4.18
CA PRO A 30 -2.79 -15.10 4.83
C PRO A 30 -3.68 -14.47 5.90
N ASP A 31 -3.18 -13.42 6.56
CA ASP A 31 -3.87 -12.70 7.62
C ASP A 31 -4.58 -11.43 7.11
N ASP A 32 -4.48 -11.14 5.82
CA ASP A 32 -5.15 -10.00 5.21
C ASP A 32 -6.66 -10.28 5.04
N PRO A 33 -7.48 -9.24 5.07
CA PRO A 33 -8.87 -9.36 4.70
C PRO A 33 -9.04 -9.90 3.28
N ASP A 34 -10.05 -10.73 3.06
CA ASP A 34 -10.35 -11.20 1.70
C ASP A 34 -10.98 -10.08 0.86
N PHE A 35 -10.15 -9.40 0.09
CA PHE A 35 -10.57 -8.35 -0.84
C PHE A 35 -11.14 -8.90 -2.15
N THR A 36 -11.09 -10.22 -2.39
CA THR A 36 -11.77 -10.85 -3.54
C THR A 36 -13.24 -11.11 -3.29
N ASP A 37 -13.71 -11.00 -2.04
CA ASP A 37 -15.12 -11.12 -1.68
C ASP A 37 -15.91 -9.87 -2.07
N THR A 38 -16.78 -10.02 -3.06
CA THR A 38 -17.66 -8.94 -3.52
C THR A 38 -18.61 -8.44 -2.44
N ALA A 39 -19.04 -9.31 -1.52
CA ALA A 39 -19.94 -8.92 -0.43
C ALA A 39 -19.28 -7.90 0.50
N ARG A 40 -17.95 -7.99 0.68
CA ARG A 40 -17.18 -7.01 1.45
C ARG A 40 -17.26 -5.61 0.84
N TRP A 41 -17.10 -5.48 -0.48
CA TRP A 41 -17.19 -4.20 -1.19
C TRP A 41 -18.61 -3.63 -1.17
N GLN A 42 -19.61 -4.48 -1.36
CA GLN A 42 -21.02 -4.07 -1.29
C GLN A 42 -21.38 -3.55 0.10
N LYS A 43 -20.95 -4.27 1.14
CA LYS A 43 -21.16 -3.85 2.53
C LYS A 43 -20.49 -2.51 2.82
N LEU A 44 -19.22 -2.35 2.41
CA LEU A 44 -18.47 -1.11 2.59
C LEU A 44 -19.20 0.07 1.94
N ARG A 45 -19.59 -0.09 0.68
CA ARG A 45 -20.37 0.91 -0.06
C ARG A 45 -21.66 1.30 0.66
N GLN A 46 -22.43 0.32 1.11
CA GLN A 46 -23.69 0.53 1.80
C GLN A 46 -23.51 1.28 3.13
N GLU A 47 -22.56 0.86 3.95
CA GLU A 47 -22.33 1.42 5.28
C GLU A 47 -21.73 2.84 5.24
N LEU A 48 -21.02 3.18 4.17
CA LEU A 48 -20.51 4.53 3.93
C LEU A 48 -21.54 5.44 3.20
N GLY A 49 -22.66 4.89 2.71
CA GLY A 49 -23.59 5.63 1.86
C GLY A 49 -22.97 6.11 0.56
N ALA A 50 -21.93 5.43 0.10
CA ALA A 50 -21.15 5.82 -1.08
C ALA A 50 -21.90 5.55 -2.39
N ARG A 51 -21.57 6.29 -3.45
CA ARG A 51 -22.19 6.18 -4.78
C ARG A 51 -21.32 5.52 -5.83
N TRP A 52 -20.04 5.23 -5.49
CA TRP A 52 -19.12 4.56 -6.41
C TRP A 52 -19.55 3.11 -6.71
N ASP A 53 -19.15 2.62 -7.88
CA ASP A 53 -19.35 1.24 -8.28
C ASP A 53 -18.38 0.31 -7.54
N THR A 54 -18.83 -0.90 -7.23
CA THR A 54 -17.95 -1.94 -6.72
C THR A 54 -17.21 -2.63 -7.87
N ALA A 55 -16.02 -3.17 -7.60
CA ALA A 55 -15.32 -4.00 -8.56
C ALA A 55 -16.17 -5.21 -9.00
N GLN A 56 -16.02 -5.61 -10.25
CA GLN A 56 -16.75 -6.74 -10.81
C GLN A 56 -16.26 -8.06 -10.21
N ALA A 57 -17.17 -9.00 -9.98
CA ALA A 57 -16.82 -10.31 -9.44
C ALA A 57 -15.77 -11.05 -10.28
N ALA A 58 -15.87 -10.94 -11.60
CA ALA A 58 -14.90 -11.57 -12.52
C ALA A 58 -13.50 -10.99 -12.34
N ASP A 59 -13.37 -9.66 -12.24
CA ASP A 59 -12.08 -8.99 -12.07
C ASP A 59 -11.42 -9.33 -10.71
N LEU A 60 -12.24 -9.41 -9.65
CA LEU A 60 -11.76 -9.83 -8.33
C LEU A 60 -11.34 -11.31 -8.32
N GLN A 61 -12.03 -12.17 -9.04
CA GLN A 61 -11.64 -13.58 -9.19
C GLN A 61 -10.32 -13.72 -9.95
N GLU A 62 -10.12 -12.94 -11.01
CA GLU A 62 -8.89 -12.92 -11.79
C GLU A 62 -7.71 -12.44 -10.93
N ALA A 63 -7.87 -11.34 -10.19
CA ALA A 63 -6.88 -10.88 -9.22
C ALA A 63 -6.53 -11.96 -8.19
N GLY A 64 -7.54 -12.63 -7.63
CA GLY A 64 -7.33 -13.75 -6.71
C GLY A 64 -6.61 -14.95 -7.34
N ALA A 65 -6.87 -15.24 -8.63
CA ALA A 65 -6.19 -16.30 -9.37
C ALA A 65 -4.71 -15.95 -9.61
N THR A 66 -4.40 -14.71 -10.00
CA THR A 66 -3.04 -14.20 -10.14
C THR A 66 -2.26 -14.36 -8.83
N TRP A 67 -2.84 -13.98 -7.71
CA TRP A 67 -2.22 -14.13 -6.39
C TRP A 67 -1.99 -15.59 -5.99
N LYS A 68 -2.95 -16.48 -6.25
CA LYS A 68 -2.78 -17.91 -6.03
C LYS A 68 -1.62 -18.49 -6.85
N PHE A 69 -1.52 -18.06 -8.11
CA PHE A 69 -0.42 -18.44 -8.99
C PHE A 69 0.93 -17.95 -8.45
N LEU A 70 1.04 -16.67 -8.06
CA LEU A 70 2.26 -16.08 -7.51
C LEU A 70 2.68 -16.76 -6.20
N LYS A 71 1.72 -17.05 -5.30
CA LYS A 71 2.00 -17.73 -4.03
C LYS A 71 2.41 -19.21 -4.22
N ALA A 72 1.94 -19.86 -5.28
CA ALA A 72 2.34 -21.22 -5.63
C ALA A 72 3.72 -21.29 -6.30
N ALA A 73 4.23 -20.17 -6.82
CA ALA A 73 5.56 -20.09 -7.39
C ALA A 73 6.60 -20.30 -6.29
N ALA A 74 7.54 -21.22 -6.52
CA ALA A 74 8.68 -21.40 -5.61
C ALA A 74 9.74 -20.35 -5.93
N PRO A 75 10.03 -19.39 -5.05
CA PRO A 75 11.10 -18.44 -5.28
C PRO A 75 12.45 -19.17 -5.27
N ASP A 76 13.33 -18.83 -6.21
CA ASP A 76 14.69 -19.34 -6.25
C ASP A 76 15.66 -18.33 -5.65
N PRO A 77 16.13 -18.54 -4.41
CA PRO A 77 17.00 -17.59 -3.70
C PRO A 77 18.36 -17.41 -4.37
N ARG A 78 18.72 -18.25 -5.34
CA ARG A 78 19.97 -18.09 -6.12
C ARG A 78 19.88 -16.92 -7.10
N PHE A 79 18.68 -16.56 -7.53
CA PHE A 79 18.44 -15.53 -8.54
C PHE A 79 17.50 -14.42 -8.07
N MET A 80 17.04 -14.50 -6.82
CA MET A 80 16.09 -13.53 -6.26
C MET A 80 16.65 -12.91 -5.00
N ALA A 81 16.45 -11.60 -4.88
CA ALA A 81 16.74 -10.83 -3.70
C ALA A 81 15.57 -9.88 -3.44
N TYR A 82 15.25 -9.64 -2.19
CA TYR A 82 14.19 -8.72 -1.81
C TYR A 82 14.77 -7.54 -1.03
N VAL A 83 14.43 -6.33 -1.45
CA VAL A 83 14.79 -5.11 -0.72
C VAL A 83 13.50 -4.40 -0.32
N ALA A 84 13.31 -4.22 0.96
CA ALA A 84 12.11 -3.61 1.54
C ALA A 84 12.39 -2.18 2.01
N GLY A 85 11.52 -1.27 1.65
CA GLY A 85 11.49 0.06 2.26
C GLY A 85 10.88 0.03 3.67
N CYS A 86 11.12 1.09 4.44
CA CYS A 86 10.62 1.21 5.81
C CYS A 86 9.98 2.58 6.00
N GLN A 87 8.68 2.60 6.29
CA GLN A 87 7.92 3.81 6.60
C GLN A 87 7.24 3.71 7.99
N PRO A 88 6.88 4.84 8.61
CA PRO A 88 6.21 4.85 9.91
C PRO A 88 4.84 4.18 9.93
N ALA A 89 4.17 4.15 8.78
CA ALA A 89 2.84 3.56 8.63
C ALA A 89 2.64 3.02 7.22
N THR A 90 2.03 1.84 7.12
CA THR A 90 1.58 1.21 5.88
C THR A 90 0.17 0.70 6.11
N VAL A 91 -0.79 1.13 5.31
CA VAL A 91 -2.18 0.71 5.44
C VAL A 91 -2.30 -0.77 5.04
N ILE A 92 -2.95 -1.55 5.89
CA ILE A 92 -3.14 -3.00 5.70
C ILE A 92 -4.61 -3.42 5.73
N ASP A 93 -5.48 -2.62 6.35
CA ASP A 93 -6.89 -2.92 6.50
C ASP A 93 -7.69 -1.65 6.77
N TYR A 94 -8.99 -1.80 6.97
CA TYR A 94 -9.89 -0.75 7.41
C TYR A 94 -10.88 -1.28 8.44
N GLN A 95 -11.41 -0.38 9.25
CA GLN A 95 -12.56 -0.64 10.09
C GLN A 95 -13.64 0.41 9.88
N LEU A 96 -14.86 0.05 10.23
CA LEU A 96 -16.02 0.94 10.17
C LEU A 96 -16.46 1.26 11.58
N THR A 97 -16.41 2.53 11.92
CA THR A 97 -16.85 3.06 13.22
C THR A 97 -18.14 3.87 13.07
N PRO A 98 -18.97 3.99 14.12
CA PRO A 98 -20.14 4.85 14.06
C PRO A 98 -19.76 6.26 13.62
N GLY A 99 -20.44 6.79 12.59
CA GLY A 99 -20.25 8.15 12.12
C GLY A 99 -21.12 9.13 12.89
N GLU A 100 -20.61 10.31 13.15
CA GLU A 100 -21.39 11.44 13.69
C GLU A 100 -21.93 12.29 12.54
N VAL A 101 -22.64 11.66 11.59
CA VAL A 101 -23.25 12.38 10.48
C VAL A 101 -24.62 12.89 10.90
N LEU A 102 -24.75 14.22 10.96
CA LEU A 102 -26.04 14.85 11.31
C LEU A 102 -27.13 14.38 10.33
N PHE A 103 -28.25 13.91 10.85
CA PHE A 103 -29.38 13.34 10.10
C PHE A 103 -29.14 11.97 9.40
N ARG A 104 -27.96 11.36 9.54
CA ARG A 104 -27.64 10.05 8.97
C ARG A 104 -26.85 9.20 9.97
N PRO A 105 -27.44 8.85 11.12
CA PRO A 105 -26.77 8.07 12.18
C PRO A 105 -26.49 6.61 11.76
N ASP A 106 -27.06 6.17 10.64
CA ASP A 106 -26.87 4.87 10.03
C ASP A 106 -25.53 4.76 9.25
N LEU A 107 -24.94 5.90 8.87
CA LEU A 107 -23.67 5.89 8.15
C LEU A 107 -22.50 5.71 9.10
N LYS A 108 -21.50 4.97 8.61
CA LYS A 108 -20.26 4.74 9.32
C LYS A 108 -19.13 5.60 8.74
N ARG A 109 -18.10 5.79 9.53
CA ARG A 109 -16.84 6.40 9.13
C ARG A 109 -15.82 5.30 8.85
N LEU A 110 -15.05 5.48 7.78
CA LEU A 110 -13.92 4.62 7.44
C LEU A 110 -12.69 5.06 8.25
N GLU A 111 -12.06 4.11 8.92
CA GLU A 111 -10.79 4.30 9.59
C GLU A 111 -9.80 3.28 9.04
N PHE A 112 -8.59 3.71 8.73
CA PHE A 112 -7.55 2.84 8.21
C PHE A 112 -6.75 2.21 9.34
N ILE A 113 -6.51 0.92 9.22
CA ILE A 113 -5.61 0.16 10.08
C ILE A 113 -4.27 0.07 9.39
N ALA A 114 -3.20 0.42 10.09
CA ALA A 114 -1.85 0.44 9.57
C ALA A 114 -0.90 -0.42 10.41
N THR A 115 0.22 -0.77 9.79
CA THR A 115 1.38 -1.39 10.43
C THR A 115 2.63 -0.54 10.23
N ARG A 116 3.64 -0.74 11.07
CA ARG A 116 4.99 -0.16 10.88
C ARG A 116 5.91 -1.08 10.07
N GLU A 117 5.42 -2.25 9.72
CA GLU A 117 6.13 -3.26 8.94
C GLU A 117 5.77 -3.13 7.45
N GLY A 118 6.30 -2.09 6.81
CA GLY A 118 6.05 -1.81 5.40
C GLY A 118 6.75 -0.54 4.92
N ASP A 119 6.54 -0.23 3.65
CA ASP A 119 7.19 0.88 2.94
C ASP A 119 6.25 2.05 2.61
N GLY A 120 5.10 2.10 3.28
CA GLY A 120 4.05 3.10 3.07
C GLY A 120 2.97 2.63 2.09
N THR A 121 3.26 1.66 1.23
CA THR A 121 2.33 1.10 0.24
C THR A 121 2.16 -0.40 0.41
N VAL A 122 3.26 -1.14 0.56
CA VAL A 122 3.25 -2.60 0.67
C VAL A 122 3.74 -3.02 2.06
N ALA A 123 2.91 -3.79 2.76
CA ALA A 123 3.33 -4.42 4.00
C ALA A 123 4.34 -5.55 3.72
N TRP A 124 5.33 -5.72 4.60
CA TRP A 124 6.33 -6.78 4.41
C TRP A 124 5.71 -8.18 4.42
N SER A 125 4.61 -8.38 5.16
CA SER A 125 3.86 -9.63 5.15
C SER A 125 3.30 -10.00 3.77
N SER A 126 2.89 -8.98 2.99
CA SER A 126 2.37 -9.18 1.63
C SER A 126 3.48 -9.36 0.59
N GLY A 127 4.58 -8.59 0.70
CA GLY A 127 5.63 -8.56 -0.31
C GLY A 127 6.75 -9.59 -0.11
N ARG A 128 6.94 -10.09 1.11
CA ARG A 128 8.06 -10.96 1.43
C ARG A 128 7.96 -12.33 0.77
N LEU A 129 9.04 -12.72 0.09
CA LEU A 129 9.19 -14.04 -0.52
C LEU A 129 9.90 -14.99 0.45
N PRO A 130 9.30 -16.13 0.82
CA PRO A 130 9.90 -17.09 1.74
C PRO A 130 11.24 -17.61 1.22
N GLY A 131 12.26 -17.63 2.08
CA GLY A 131 13.58 -18.16 1.74
C GLY A 131 14.46 -17.25 0.86
N VAL A 132 13.94 -16.13 0.39
CA VAL A 132 14.71 -15.14 -0.39
C VAL A 132 15.47 -14.23 0.56
N PRO A 133 16.77 -13.92 0.31
CA PRO A 133 17.51 -12.93 1.09
C PRO A 133 16.83 -11.58 1.11
N LEU A 134 16.78 -10.95 2.27
CA LEU A 134 16.03 -9.71 2.49
C LEU A 134 16.91 -8.66 3.16
N TRP A 135 16.89 -7.43 2.62
CA TRP A 135 17.51 -6.25 3.19
C TRP A 135 16.50 -5.11 3.32
N TYR A 136 16.81 -4.16 4.19
CA TYR A 136 15.94 -3.04 4.49
C TYR A 136 16.60 -1.70 4.17
N VAL A 137 15.83 -0.79 3.57
CA VAL A 137 16.22 0.60 3.34
C VAL A 137 15.39 1.48 4.25
N ASP A 138 16.02 1.98 5.31
CA ASP A 138 15.32 2.80 6.30
C ASP A 138 14.84 4.13 5.73
N ASN A 139 13.70 4.61 6.24
CA ASN A 139 13.08 5.88 5.84
C ASN A 139 12.89 6.05 4.32
N THR A 140 12.53 4.96 3.64
CA THR A 140 12.34 4.94 2.21
C THR A 140 10.96 4.42 1.86
N ALA A 141 10.18 5.22 1.12
CA ALA A 141 8.86 4.86 0.64
C ALA A 141 8.95 3.94 -0.59
N HIS A 142 7.85 3.27 -0.91
CA HIS A 142 7.75 2.30 -2.00
C HIS A 142 8.21 2.86 -3.36
N ASP A 143 7.70 4.01 -3.73
CA ASP A 143 8.01 4.71 -4.97
C ASP A 143 9.47 5.21 -5.05
N MET A 144 10.10 5.39 -3.89
CA MET A 144 11.47 5.87 -3.77
C MET A 144 12.52 4.76 -3.69
N LEU A 145 12.11 3.49 -3.57
CA LEU A 145 13.07 2.37 -3.45
C LEU A 145 14.05 2.34 -4.61
N CYS A 146 13.54 2.45 -5.85
CA CYS A 146 14.39 2.46 -7.05
C CYS A 146 15.09 3.80 -7.32
N ALA A 147 14.76 4.85 -6.56
CA ALA A 147 15.33 6.19 -6.72
C ALA A 147 16.18 6.63 -5.53
N GLN A 148 16.47 5.75 -4.56
CA GLN A 148 17.24 6.07 -3.37
C GLN A 148 18.76 6.02 -3.63
N PRO A 149 19.46 7.16 -3.85
CA PRO A 149 20.85 7.15 -4.28
C PRO A 149 21.81 6.47 -3.29
N LYS A 150 21.53 6.59 -2.00
CA LYS A 150 22.35 5.99 -0.94
C LYS A 150 22.31 4.46 -0.93
N ALA A 151 21.26 3.87 -1.51
CA ALA A 151 21.10 2.41 -1.58
C ALA A 151 21.69 1.81 -2.86
N PHE A 152 21.98 2.61 -3.90
CA PHE A 152 22.54 2.11 -5.16
C PHE A 152 23.80 1.25 -5.03
N PRO A 153 24.79 1.60 -4.20
CA PRO A 153 25.95 0.74 -4.02
C PRO A 153 25.58 -0.66 -3.52
N ALA A 154 24.58 -0.75 -2.61
CA ALA A 154 24.09 -2.02 -2.12
C ALA A 154 23.31 -2.80 -3.19
N TYR A 155 22.52 -2.12 -4.02
CA TYR A 155 21.80 -2.75 -5.12
C TYR A 155 22.76 -3.36 -6.13
N LEU A 156 23.82 -2.63 -6.49
CA LEU A 156 24.86 -3.16 -7.36
C LEU A 156 25.59 -4.35 -6.74
N ASP A 157 25.89 -4.28 -5.44
CA ASP A 157 26.52 -5.38 -4.72
C ASP A 157 25.64 -6.64 -4.71
N ILE A 158 24.34 -6.49 -4.45
CA ILE A 158 23.36 -7.60 -4.54
C ILE A 158 23.29 -8.17 -5.95
N LEU A 159 23.23 -7.34 -6.98
CA LEU A 159 23.12 -7.78 -8.37
C LEU A 159 24.38 -8.54 -8.84
N VAL A 160 25.56 -8.13 -8.39
CA VAL A 160 26.84 -8.73 -8.80
C VAL A 160 27.21 -9.93 -7.96
N ASN A 161 27.02 -9.82 -6.63
CA ASN A 161 27.53 -10.78 -5.64
C ASN A 161 26.43 -11.60 -4.95
N GLY A 162 25.16 -11.33 -5.22
CA GLY A 162 24.01 -11.99 -4.57
C GLY A 162 23.81 -11.61 -3.10
N GLN A 163 24.60 -10.68 -2.55
CA GLN A 163 24.57 -10.27 -1.16
C GLN A 163 25.16 -8.87 -0.97
N THR A 164 24.89 -8.24 0.18
CA THR A 164 25.51 -6.98 0.56
C THR A 164 25.62 -6.86 2.07
N THR A 165 26.61 -6.12 2.53
CA THR A 165 26.74 -5.65 3.93
C THR A 165 26.41 -4.17 4.07
N LEU A 166 26.07 -3.49 2.99
CA LEU A 166 25.78 -2.05 2.96
C LEU A 166 24.33 -1.74 3.40
N LEU A 167 23.48 -2.74 3.42
CA LEU A 167 22.11 -2.63 3.95
C LEU A 167 21.91 -3.65 5.09
N PRO A 168 21.12 -3.30 6.12
CA PRO A 168 20.80 -4.24 7.19
C PRO A 168 19.89 -5.36 6.69
N SER A 169 20.15 -6.60 7.15
CA SER A 169 19.27 -7.77 6.94
C SER A 169 18.18 -7.91 8.01
N SER A 170 18.11 -6.98 8.96
CA SER A 170 17.07 -6.92 9.99
C SER A 170 16.36 -5.56 9.94
N PRO A 171 15.06 -5.53 10.29
CA PRO A 171 14.29 -4.30 10.29
C PRO A 171 14.88 -3.25 11.23
N PRO A 172 14.69 -1.95 10.96
CA PRO A 172 15.11 -0.87 11.82
C PRO A 172 14.48 -0.96 13.22
N ALA A 173 15.16 -0.44 14.23
CA ALA A 173 14.73 -0.54 15.64
C ALA A 173 13.31 0.02 15.87
N ARG A 174 12.92 1.08 15.15
CA ARG A 174 11.58 1.67 15.26
C ARG A 174 10.46 0.71 14.83
N ALA A 175 10.69 -0.14 13.85
CA ALA A 175 9.73 -1.17 13.45
C ALA A 175 9.71 -2.32 14.45
N ARG A 176 10.87 -2.64 15.06
CA ARG A 176 11.00 -3.69 16.09
C ARG A 176 10.43 -3.29 17.45
N ALA A 177 10.58 -2.01 17.83
CA ALA A 177 10.07 -1.50 19.12
C ALA A 177 8.54 -1.52 19.20
N ALA A 178 7.88 -1.57 18.04
CA ALA A 178 6.43 -1.68 17.93
C ALA A 178 5.93 -3.13 17.86
N ALA A 179 6.77 -4.12 18.09
CA ALA A 179 6.39 -5.55 18.05
C ALA A 179 5.31 -5.96 19.08
N GLY A 180 4.81 -5.03 19.88
CA GLY A 180 3.61 -5.20 20.73
C GLY A 180 2.35 -4.49 20.18
N GLU A 181 2.48 -3.62 19.17
CA GLU A 181 1.38 -2.96 18.48
C GLU A 181 1.58 -3.14 16.96
N GLU A 182 1.40 -4.36 16.48
CA GLU A 182 1.56 -4.68 15.07
C GLU A 182 0.57 -3.93 14.17
N ARG A 183 -0.57 -3.51 14.73
CA ARG A 183 -1.64 -2.81 14.03
C ARG A 183 -2.13 -1.62 14.86
N PHE A 184 -2.33 -0.49 14.22
CA PHE A 184 -2.86 0.72 14.85
C PHE A 184 -3.80 1.46 13.89
N VAL A 185 -4.74 2.20 14.47
CA VAL A 185 -5.63 3.05 13.68
C VAL A 185 -4.90 4.32 13.30
N LEU A 186 -4.85 4.63 12.02
CA LEU A 186 -4.37 5.93 11.57
C LEU A 186 -5.34 7.01 12.07
N PRO A 187 -4.83 8.10 12.65
CA PRO A 187 -5.68 9.24 12.96
C PRO A 187 -6.36 9.68 11.66
N ALA A 188 -7.69 9.90 11.73
CA ALA A 188 -8.40 10.46 10.61
C ALA A 188 -7.72 11.77 10.23
N ALA A 189 -7.40 11.93 8.95
CA ALA A 189 -7.02 13.24 8.46
C ALA A 189 -8.15 14.21 8.87
N PRO A 190 -7.83 15.41 9.37
CA PRO A 190 -8.86 16.41 9.64
C PRO A 190 -9.70 16.55 8.37
N PRO A 191 -11.04 16.70 8.49
CA PRO A 191 -11.87 16.92 7.31
C PRO A 191 -11.24 18.06 6.52
N ALA A 192 -10.75 17.73 5.35
CA ALA A 192 -10.22 18.73 4.46
C ALA A 192 -11.45 19.55 4.04
N ASP A 193 -11.55 20.78 4.54
CA ASP A 193 -12.34 21.84 3.92
C ASP A 193 -11.65 22.24 2.60
N GLY A 194 -11.26 21.28 1.83
CA GLY A 194 -10.48 21.38 0.62
C GLY A 194 -9.85 20.04 0.31
N ILE A 195 -9.60 19.79 -0.95
CA ILE A 195 -8.86 18.65 -1.47
C ILE A 195 -7.48 18.67 -0.79
N PRO A 196 -6.99 17.52 -0.24
CA PRO A 196 -5.65 17.46 0.32
C PRO A 196 -4.65 18.02 -0.68
N GLY A 197 -3.88 19.01 -0.27
CA GLY A 197 -2.77 19.50 -1.09
C GLY A 197 -1.70 18.42 -1.27
N PRO A 198 -0.76 18.57 -2.22
CA PRO A 198 0.36 17.66 -2.37
C PRO A 198 1.14 17.44 -1.06
N GLU A 199 1.17 18.45 -0.18
CA GLU A 199 1.78 18.41 1.15
C GLU A 199 1.04 17.47 2.12
N ASP A 200 -0.28 17.37 2.01
CA ASP A 200 -1.09 16.49 2.85
C ASP A 200 -0.93 15.01 2.42
N LEU A 201 -0.64 14.79 1.14
CA LEU A 201 -0.36 13.48 0.57
C LEU A 201 1.08 13.00 0.84
N ALA A 202 1.99 13.89 1.18
CA ALA A 202 3.38 13.55 1.53
C ALA A 202 3.46 12.62 2.75
N GLY A 203 2.48 12.70 3.66
CA GLY A 203 2.33 11.77 4.78
C GLY A 203 1.93 10.36 4.38
N PHE A 204 1.38 10.18 3.18
CA PHE A 204 0.95 8.88 2.63
C PHE A 204 1.94 8.28 1.61
N GLY A 205 3.16 8.83 1.50
CA GLY A 205 4.20 8.30 0.64
C GLY A 205 4.10 8.71 -0.84
N PHE A 206 3.18 9.60 -1.18
CA PHE A 206 3.12 10.20 -2.52
C PHE A 206 3.97 11.48 -2.56
N SER A 207 5.28 11.35 -2.56
CA SER A 207 6.17 12.49 -2.83
C SER A 207 6.31 12.67 -4.34
N GLY A 208 5.27 13.18 -4.97
CA GLY A 208 5.29 13.51 -6.41
C GLY A 208 6.02 14.82 -6.70
N GLN A 209 7.32 14.90 -6.50
CA GLN A 209 8.15 15.86 -7.24
C GLN A 209 8.52 15.23 -8.58
N LEU A 210 7.78 15.59 -9.61
CA LEU A 210 8.25 15.40 -10.99
C LEU A 210 9.54 16.21 -11.17
N PRO A 211 10.60 15.64 -11.74
CA PRO A 211 11.79 16.40 -12.08
C PRO A 211 11.39 17.49 -13.09
N GLU A 212 11.77 18.73 -12.82
CA GLU A 212 11.66 19.81 -13.79
C GLU A 212 12.42 19.40 -15.05
N ALA A 213 11.73 19.41 -16.18
CA ALA A 213 12.36 19.23 -17.47
C ALA A 213 13.35 20.37 -17.69
N SER A 214 14.64 20.06 -17.64
CA SER A 214 15.67 20.99 -18.06
C SER A 214 15.52 21.22 -19.55
N GLU A 215 15.05 22.40 -19.92
CA GLU A 215 15.18 22.89 -21.28
C GLU A 215 16.66 23.00 -21.62
N GLY A 216 17.13 22.22 -22.59
CA GLY A 216 18.43 22.26 -23.23
C GLY A 216 18.29 22.00 -24.71
#